data_a9f82cdff8aeb8bbce1797818cbb753d
#
_entry.id   a9f82cdff8aeb8bbce1797818cbb753d
#
_cell.length_a   1.000
_cell.length_b   1.000
_cell.length_c   1.000
_cell.angle_alpha   90.00
_cell.angle_beta   90.00
_cell.angle_gamma   90.00
#
_symmetry.space_group_name_H-M   'P 1'
#
loop_
_entity.id
_entity.type
_entity.pdbx_description
1 polymer ?
#
loop_
_entity_poly.entity_id
_entity_poly.type
_entity_poly.pdbx_seq_one_letter_code
_entity_poly.pdbx_strand_id
1 'polypeptide(L)'
;MINHPAAPKDTWLFNSRINHEPTTILIASAAISAGTSLYSGMAQGAASDANSAIANQNADLADKNSAATLELAYQNIAAFEEDYDSFEGVSVVNFAKSGVSLDSPTVIEVLHSNRANAEVEKSNILYNARVESNSQKVQAGQFRTQAAISKMNAKAARITGIANAAGSMVGAYGGYKQVKTQSVFNASMLKSQEEFTNQLIDLNNNHRMSMAMKGYYF
;
A
#
# COMPACT_ATOMS: atom_id res chain seq x y z
N MET A 1 55.92 70.19 4.08
CA MET A 1 54.61 70.33 4.78
C MET A 1 53.55 69.66 3.93
N ILE A 2 53.15 68.49 4.31
CA ILE A 2 52.11 67.68 3.58
C ILE A 2 50.86 67.76 4.42
N ASN A 3 49.84 68.49 3.94
CA ASN A 3 48.53 68.58 4.55
C ASN A 3 47.78 67.27 4.32
N HIS A 4 47.46 66.55 5.40
CA HIS A 4 46.51 65.46 5.38
C HIS A 4 45.07 66.02 5.52
N PRO A 5 44.15 65.65 4.61
CA PRO A 5 42.76 66.00 4.78
C PRO A 5 42.13 65.12 5.89
N ALA A 6 41.35 65.74 6.76
CA ALA A 6 40.61 65.10 7.82
C ALA A 6 39.57 64.13 7.25
N ALA A 7 39.52 62.93 7.81
CA ALA A 7 38.51 61.93 7.49
C ALA A 7 37.08 62.40 7.87
N PRO A 8 36.04 62.11 7.07
CA PRO A 8 34.67 62.49 7.39
C PRO A 8 34.18 61.70 8.60
N LYS A 9 33.59 62.40 9.54
CA LYS A 9 32.94 61.88 10.73
C LYS A 9 31.48 61.47 10.40
N ASP A 10 31.32 60.46 9.60
CA ASP A 10 30.00 59.88 9.33
C ASP A 10 29.86 58.47 9.96
N THR A 11 30.00 58.42 11.28
CA THR A 11 29.65 57.26 12.11
C THR A 11 28.26 57.43 12.74
N TRP A 12 27.26 57.80 11.93
CA TRP A 12 25.93 58.06 12.46
C TRP A 12 24.90 56.98 12.14
N LEU A 13 25.26 55.86 11.54
CA LEU A 13 24.21 54.98 10.98
C LEU A 13 24.05 53.59 11.61
N PHE A 14 24.68 53.27 12.76
CA PHE A 14 24.47 51.97 13.36
C PHE A 14 24.20 51.99 14.87
N ASN A 15 23.51 52.99 15.39
CA ASN A 15 23.07 52.96 16.77
C ASN A 15 21.55 53.16 16.90
N SER A 16 20.74 52.60 16.00
CA SER A 16 19.40 52.26 16.31
C SER A 16 19.44 51.02 17.24
N ARG A 17 19.58 51.28 18.53
CA ARG A 17 19.22 50.28 19.55
C ARG A 17 17.77 49.93 19.27
N ILE A 18 17.56 48.84 18.54
CA ILE A 18 16.27 48.17 18.49
C ILE A 18 16.07 47.66 19.91
N ASN A 19 15.48 48.49 20.77
CA ASN A 19 14.90 48.05 22.04
C ASN A 19 13.72 47.17 21.70
N HIS A 20 13.97 45.96 21.22
CA HIS A 20 12.96 44.92 21.17
C HIS A 20 12.71 44.53 22.60
N GLU A 21 11.58 44.99 23.13
CA GLU A 21 11.07 44.46 24.39
C GLU A 21 11.08 42.93 24.34
N PRO A 22 11.55 42.22 25.38
CA PRO A 22 11.62 40.77 25.41
C PRO A 22 10.34 40.04 24.95
N THR A 23 9.18 40.72 25.21
CA THR A 23 7.87 40.25 24.78
C THR A 23 7.69 40.21 23.26
N THR A 24 8.22 41.22 22.53
CA THR A 24 8.11 41.28 21.05
C THR A 24 8.93 40.17 20.37
N ILE A 25 10.13 39.88 20.92
CA ILE A 25 10.98 38.76 20.42
C ILE A 25 10.30 37.42 20.70
N LEU A 26 9.68 37.27 21.87
CA LEU A 26 8.99 36.03 22.24
C LEU A 26 7.76 35.74 21.36
N ILE A 27 6.98 36.77 21.06
CA ILE A 27 5.80 36.66 20.17
C ILE A 27 6.26 36.35 18.73
N ALA A 28 7.30 37.01 18.22
CA ALA A 28 7.82 36.76 16.89
C ALA A 28 8.38 35.33 16.75
N SER A 29 9.15 34.85 17.73
CA SER A 29 9.70 33.51 17.73
C SER A 29 8.60 32.43 17.82
N ALA A 30 7.56 32.66 18.60
CA ALA A 30 6.39 31.77 18.70
C ALA A 30 5.60 31.71 17.37
N ALA A 31 5.42 32.83 16.70
CA ALA A 31 4.75 32.87 15.40
C ALA A 31 5.52 32.13 14.32
N ILE A 32 6.84 32.27 14.28
CA ILE A 32 7.73 31.56 13.35
C ILE A 32 7.69 30.05 13.65
N SER A 33 7.82 29.62 14.91
CA SER A 33 7.80 28.22 15.28
C SER A 33 6.43 27.57 15.02
N ALA A 34 5.33 28.27 15.23
CA ALA A 34 3.98 27.81 14.90
C ALA A 34 3.82 27.63 13.39
N GLY A 35 4.25 28.60 12.59
CA GLY A 35 4.21 28.53 11.13
C GLY A 35 5.04 27.36 10.58
N THR A 36 6.25 27.13 11.10
CA THR A 36 7.12 26.01 10.71
C THR A 36 6.51 24.67 11.07
N SER A 37 5.94 24.53 12.26
CA SER A 37 5.29 23.29 12.72
C SER A 37 4.06 22.95 11.88
N LEU A 38 3.25 23.95 11.55
CA LEU A 38 2.08 23.77 10.71
C LEU A 38 2.47 23.35 9.29
N TYR A 39 3.45 24.04 8.71
CA TYR A 39 3.94 23.72 7.38
C TYR A 39 4.54 22.30 7.30
N SER A 40 5.37 21.93 8.27
CA SER A 40 5.97 20.58 8.30
C SER A 40 4.92 19.48 8.48
N GLY A 41 3.93 19.69 9.34
CA GLY A 41 2.81 18.76 9.51
C GLY A 41 1.96 18.60 8.25
N MET A 42 1.70 19.70 7.53
CA MET A 42 0.99 19.66 6.25
C MET A 42 1.82 18.96 5.16
N ALA A 43 3.11 19.25 5.05
CA ALA A 43 4.00 18.63 4.08
C ALA A 43 4.14 17.11 4.30
N GLN A 44 4.34 16.68 5.55
CA GLN A 44 4.36 15.26 5.91
C GLN A 44 3.02 14.58 5.66
N GLY A 45 1.91 15.28 5.97
CA GLY A 45 0.58 14.80 5.68
C GLY A 45 0.36 14.58 4.19
N ALA A 46 0.76 15.53 3.34
CA ALA A 46 0.65 15.42 1.88
C ALA A 46 1.52 14.27 1.32
N ALA A 47 2.76 14.12 1.81
CA ALA A 47 3.63 13.02 1.42
C ALA A 47 3.03 11.65 1.80
N SER A 48 2.45 11.54 2.99
CA SER A 48 1.80 10.31 3.44
C SER A 48 0.50 10.01 2.65
N ASP A 49 -0.27 11.02 2.24
CA ASP A 49 -1.42 10.83 1.36
C ASP A 49 -0.99 10.37 -0.04
N ALA A 50 0.11 10.91 -0.59
CA ALA A 50 0.69 10.45 -1.85
C ALA A 50 1.13 8.97 -1.76
N ASN A 51 1.79 8.58 -0.66
CA ASN A 51 2.15 7.19 -0.42
C ASN A 51 0.93 6.27 -0.31
N SER A 52 -0.17 6.74 0.31
CA SER A 52 -1.43 6.01 0.36
C SER A 52 -2.03 5.81 -1.05
N ALA A 53 -1.99 6.84 -1.88
CA ALA A 53 -2.49 6.75 -3.26
C ALA A 53 -1.67 5.75 -4.09
N ILE A 54 -0.34 5.78 -4.00
CA ILE A 54 0.56 4.83 -4.67
C ILE A 54 0.29 3.39 -4.20
N ALA A 55 0.14 3.18 -2.89
CA ALA A 55 -0.15 1.86 -2.35
C ALA A 55 -1.51 1.32 -2.86
N ASN A 56 -2.55 2.16 -2.96
CA ASN A 56 -3.82 1.75 -3.56
C ASN A 56 -3.69 1.41 -5.05
N GLN A 57 -2.92 2.18 -5.82
CA GLN A 57 -2.64 1.85 -7.22
C GLN A 57 -1.91 0.51 -7.35
N ASN A 58 -0.95 0.22 -6.49
CA ASN A 58 -0.25 -1.07 -6.46
C ASN A 58 -1.20 -2.23 -6.11
N ALA A 59 -2.16 -2.00 -5.19
CA ALA A 59 -3.19 -2.98 -4.88
C ALA A 59 -4.08 -3.28 -6.10
N ASP A 60 -4.52 -2.24 -6.82
CA ASP A 60 -5.34 -2.40 -8.01
C ASP A 60 -4.58 -3.10 -9.15
N LEU A 61 -3.28 -2.85 -9.28
CA LEU A 61 -2.41 -3.56 -10.22
C LEU A 61 -2.27 -5.04 -9.85
N ALA A 62 -2.07 -5.36 -8.58
CA ALA A 62 -1.99 -6.73 -8.11
C ALA A 62 -3.31 -7.50 -8.33
N ASP A 63 -4.47 -6.86 -8.13
CA ASP A 63 -5.77 -7.46 -8.45
C ASP A 63 -5.96 -7.69 -9.96
N LYS A 64 -5.55 -6.75 -10.80
CA LYS A 64 -5.58 -6.93 -12.26
C LYS A 64 -4.66 -8.05 -12.71
N ASN A 65 -3.46 -8.14 -12.14
CA ASN A 65 -2.52 -9.23 -12.43
C ASN A 65 -3.11 -10.58 -12.00
N SER A 66 -3.75 -10.66 -10.83
CA SER A 66 -4.44 -11.85 -10.37
C SER A 66 -5.53 -12.31 -11.34
N ALA A 67 -6.32 -11.38 -11.89
CA ALA A 67 -7.33 -11.71 -12.89
C ALA A 67 -6.70 -12.16 -14.22
N ALA A 68 -5.66 -11.45 -14.67
CA ALA A 68 -4.93 -11.80 -15.90
C ALA A 68 -4.27 -13.18 -15.82
N THR A 69 -3.73 -13.56 -14.64
CA THR A 69 -3.15 -14.90 -14.42
C THR A 69 -4.19 -16.00 -14.62
N LEU A 70 -5.41 -15.81 -14.14
CA LEU A 70 -6.48 -16.80 -14.35
C LEU A 70 -6.95 -16.85 -15.81
N GLU A 71 -7.08 -15.68 -16.45
CA GLU A 71 -7.45 -15.60 -17.86
C GLU A 71 -6.42 -16.31 -18.75
N LEU A 72 -5.12 -16.07 -18.51
CA LEU A 72 -4.04 -16.76 -19.22
C LEU A 72 -4.10 -18.27 -19.00
N ALA A 73 -4.43 -18.74 -17.80
CA ALA A 73 -4.58 -20.16 -17.53
C ALA A 73 -5.73 -20.78 -18.34
N TYR A 74 -6.87 -20.08 -18.48
CA TYR A 74 -7.96 -20.57 -19.34
C TYR A 74 -7.57 -20.61 -20.81
N GLN A 75 -6.81 -19.63 -21.30
CA GLN A 75 -6.29 -19.65 -22.67
C GLN A 75 -5.30 -20.81 -22.87
N ASN A 76 -4.42 -21.07 -21.90
CA ASN A 76 -3.51 -22.20 -21.94
C ASN A 76 -4.24 -23.55 -21.91
N ILE A 77 -5.33 -23.67 -21.14
CA ILE A 77 -6.16 -24.86 -21.12
C ILE A 77 -6.83 -25.05 -22.48
N ALA A 78 -7.37 -24.02 -23.10
CA ALA A 78 -7.99 -24.11 -24.41
C ALA A 78 -7.00 -24.53 -25.50
N ALA A 79 -5.78 -23.96 -25.49
CA ALA A 79 -4.73 -24.37 -26.41
C ALA A 79 -4.30 -25.83 -26.17
N PHE A 80 -4.17 -26.24 -24.90
CA PHE A 80 -3.87 -27.63 -24.55
C PHE A 80 -4.97 -28.60 -25.01
N GLU A 81 -6.24 -28.23 -24.91
CA GLU A 81 -7.37 -29.03 -25.40
C GLU A 81 -7.30 -29.22 -26.92
N GLU A 82 -7.01 -28.16 -27.67
CA GLU A 82 -6.83 -28.26 -29.15
C GLU A 82 -5.68 -29.18 -29.52
N ASP A 83 -4.53 -29.04 -28.84
CA ASP A 83 -3.38 -29.91 -29.05
C ASP A 83 -3.68 -31.37 -28.68
N TYR A 84 -4.43 -31.59 -27.59
CA TYR A 84 -4.82 -32.93 -27.15
C TYR A 84 -5.80 -33.58 -28.14
N ASP A 85 -6.82 -32.86 -28.60
CA ASP A 85 -7.77 -33.39 -29.60
C ASP A 85 -7.06 -33.77 -30.90
N SER A 86 -6.10 -32.96 -31.32
CA SER A 86 -5.22 -33.30 -32.47
C SER A 86 -4.42 -34.57 -32.22
N PHE A 87 -3.81 -34.71 -31.05
CA PHE A 87 -3.05 -35.90 -30.64
C PHE A 87 -3.96 -37.16 -30.58
N GLU A 88 -5.15 -37.04 -30.00
CA GLU A 88 -6.13 -38.13 -29.93
C GLU A 88 -6.55 -38.59 -31.35
N GLY A 89 -6.84 -37.62 -32.24
CA GLY A 89 -7.17 -37.88 -33.63
C GLY A 89 -6.04 -38.66 -34.39
N VAL A 90 -4.78 -38.21 -34.24
CA VAL A 90 -3.62 -38.88 -34.80
C VAL A 90 -3.44 -40.31 -34.24
N SER A 91 -3.68 -40.46 -32.94
CA SER A 91 -3.58 -41.76 -32.26
C SER A 91 -4.62 -42.74 -32.78
N VAL A 92 -5.87 -42.33 -32.95
CA VAL A 92 -6.96 -43.13 -33.53
C VAL A 92 -6.61 -43.56 -34.97
N VAL A 93 -6.11 -42.65 -35.81
CA VAL A 93 -5.69 -42.95 -37.18
C VAL A 93 -4.54 -43.95 -37.19
N ASN A 94 -3.57 -43.86 -36.28
CA ASN A 94 -2.43 -44.78 -36.19
C ASN A 94 -2.89 -46.16 -35.75
N PHE A 95 -3.82 -46.30 -34.79
CA PHE A 95 -4.40 -47.60 -34.47
C PHE A 95 -5.11 -48.24 -35.66
N ALA A 96 -5.93 -47.46 -36.37
CA ALA A 96 -6.61 -47.95 -37.56
C ALA A 96 -5.63 -48.42 -38.66
N LYS A 97 -4.55 -47.64 -38.93
CA LYS A 97 -3.53 -48.00 -39.90
C LYS A 97 -2.73 -49.25 -39.51
N SER A 98 -2.54 -49.50 -38.24
CA SER A 98 -1.87 -50.69 -37.74
C SER A 98 -2.73 -51.96 -37.79
N GLY A 99 -3.99 -51.84 -38.22
CA GLY A 99 -4.94 -52.96 -38.34
C GLY A 99 -5.52 -53.40 -36.97
N VAL A 100 -5.31 -52.59 -35.95
CA VAL A 100 -5.92 -52.85 -34.61
C VAL A 100 -7.34 -52.34 -34.63
N SER A 101 -8.30 -53.17 -34.16
CA SER A 101 -9.70 -52.74 -34.02
C SER A 101 -9.80 -51.64 -32.98
N LEU A 102 -10.45 -50.55 -33.33
CA LEU A 102 -10.70 -49.43 -32.43
C LEU A 102 -11.61 -49.82 -31.26
N ASP A 103 -12.41 -50.86 -31.40
CA ASP A 103 -13.27 -51.42 -30.37
C ASP A 103 -12.52 -52.39 -29.43
N SER A 104 -11.24 -52.62 -29.64
CA SER A 104 -10.47 -53.49 -28.76
C SER A 104 -10.35 -52.88 -27.34
N PRO A 105 -10.50 -53.71 -26.30
CA PRO A 105 -10.39 -53.20 -24.91
C PRO A 105 -9.09 -52.43 -24.64
N THR A 106 -7.98 -52.86 -25.23
CA THR A 106 -6.66 -52.21 -25.08
C THR A 106 -6.64 -50.78 -25.68
N VAL A 107 -7.23 -50.60 -26.88
CA VAL A 107 -7.29 -49.24 -27.50
C VAL A 107 -8.18 -48.32 -26.67
N ILE A 108 -9.35 -48.81 -26.24
CA ILE A 108 -10.27 -48.05 -25.38
C ILE A 108 -9.57 -47.67 -24.09
N GLU A 109 -8.86 -48.56 -23.42
CA GLU A 109 -8.14 -48.30 -22.17
C GLU A 109 -7.04 -47.26 -22.35
N VAL A 110 -6.24 -47.34 -23.44
CA VAL A 110 -5.19 -46.38 -23.76
C VAL A 110 -5.78 -44.98 -23.99
N LEU A 111 -6.81 -44.87 -24.82
CA LEU A 111 -7.46 -43.58 -25.08
C LEU A 111 -8.10 -43.00 -23.81
N HIS A 112 -8.77 -43.83 -23.01
CA HIS A 112 -9.33 -43.39 -21.72
C HIS A 112 -8.25 -42.94 -20.74
N SER A 113 -7.15 -43.68 -20.63
CA SER A 113 -6.03 -43.29 -19.77
C SER A 113 -5.39 -41.98 -20.21
N ASN A 114 -5.19 -41.80 -21.52
CA ASN A 114 -4.66 -40.54 -22.06
C ASN A 114 -5.57 -39.36 -21.77
N ARG A 115 -6.88 -39.55 -21.91
CA ARG A 115 -7.88 -38.49 -21.58
C ARG A 115 -7.88 -38.17 -20.08
N ALA A 116 -7.81 -39.19 -19.20
CA ALA A 116 -7.71 -38.97 -17.77
C ALA A 116 -6.42 -38.18 -17.42
N ASN A 117 -5.29 -38.50 -18.03
CA ASN A 117 -4.04 -37.75 -17.84
C ASN A 117 -4.16 -36.29 -18.34
N ALA A 118 -4.84 -36.05 -19.47
CA ALA A 118 -5.09 -34.70 -19.96
C ALA A 118 -5.97 -33.89 -19.01
N GLU A 119 -6.98 -34.48 -18.39
CA GLU A 119 -7.81 -33.82 -17.37
C GLU A 119 -7.00 -33.46 -16.11
N VAL A 120 -6.07 -34.35 -15.69
CA VAL A 120 -5.14 -34.05 -14.59
C VAL A 120 -4.25 -32.86 -14.95
N GLU A 121 -3.70 -32.80 -16.17
CA GLU A 121 -2.85 -31.70 -16.60
C GLU A 121 -3.62 -30.35 -16.63
N LYS A 122 -4.83 -30.32 -17.16
CA LYS A 122 -5.71 -29.13 -17.11
C LYS A 122 -5.97 -28.68 -15.67
N SER A 123 -6.23 -29.65 -14.79
CA SER A 123 -6.40 -29.37 -13.35
C SER A 123 -5.15 -28.75 -12.74
N ASN A 124 -3.96 -29.23 -13.11
CA ASN A 124 -2.67 -28.71 -12.63
C ASN A 124 -2.44 -27.28 -13.12
N ILE A 125 -2.71 -27.00 -14.40
CA ILE A 125 -2.62 -25.65 -14.97
C ILE A 125 -3.51 -24.68 -14.15
N LEU A 126 -4.77 -25.06 -13.95
CA LEU A 126 -5.73 -24.22 -13.23
C LEU A 126 -5.36 -24.07 -11.75
N TYR A 127 -4.89 -25.14 -11.11
CA TYR A 127 -4.44 -25.11 -9.71
C TYR A 127 -3.28 -24.13 -9.52
N ASN A 128 -2.25 -24.26 -10.37
CA ASN A 128 -1.08 -23.39 -10.29
C ASN A 128 -1.45 -21.92 -10.51
N ALA A 129 -2.32 -21.63 -11.48
CA ALA A 129 -2.82 -20.28 -11.72
C ALA A 129 -3.64 -19.73 -10.54
N ARG A 130 -4.42 -20.58 -9.86
CA ARG A 130 -5.17 -20.17 -8.66
C ARG A 130 -4.25 -19.87 -7.49
N VAL A 131 -3.19 -20.65 -7.28
CA VAL A 131 -2.19 -20.41 -6.24
C VAL A 131 -1.51 -19.06 -6.50
N GLU A 132 -1.07 -18.81 -7.72
CA GLU A 132 -0.44 -17.54 -8.10
C GLU A 132 -1.40 -16.37 -7.98
N SER A 133 -2.62 -16.49 -8.51
CA SER A 133 -3.68 -15.48 -8.38
C SER A 133 -3.98 -15.14 -6.91
N ASN A 134 -4.04 -16.15 -6.03
CA ASN A 134 -4.24 -15.93 -4.60
C ASN A 134 -3.04 -15.22 -3.95
N SER A 135 -1.82 -15.55 -4.35
CA SER A 135 -0.61 -14.84 -3.89
C SER A 135 -0.68 -13.35 -4.22
N GLN A 136 -1.08 -13.01 -5.44
CA GLN A 136 -1.26 -11.63 -5.89
C GLN A 136 -2.39 -10.91 -5.14
N LYS A 137 -3.50 -11.59 -4.82
CA LYS A 137 -4.58 -11.03 -3.99
C LYS A 137 -4.13 -10.74 -2.56
N VAL A 138 -3.32 -11.61 -1.97
CA VAL A 138 -2.71 -11.37 -0.66
C VAL A 138 -1.82 -10.13 -0.72
N GLN A 139 -1.02 -9.99 -1.77
CA GLN A 139 -0.18 -8.82 -1.99
C GLN A 139 -1.03 -7.54 -2.15
N ALA A 140 -2.13 -7.59 -2.89
CA ALA A 140 -3.08 -6.48 -2.99
C ALA A 140 -3.63 -6.08 -1.61
N GLY A 141 -3.97 -7.05 -0.76
CA GLY A 141 -4.38 -6.83 0.62
C GLY A 141 -3.31 -6.12 1.46
N GLN A 142 -2.04 -6.51 1.31
CA GLN A 142 -0.91 -5.86 1.98
C GLN A 142 -0.75 -4.40 1.54
N PHE A 143 -0.86 -4.12 0.25
CA PHE A 143 -0.81 -2.74 -0.27
C PHE A 143 -1.97 -1.89 0.26
N ARG A 144 -3.18 -2.42 0.35
CA ARG A 144 -4.33 -1.70 0.96
C ARG A 144 -4.10 -1.41 2.43
N THR A 145 -3.51 -2.35 3.17
CA THR A 145 -3.12 -2.14 4.57
C THR A 145 -2.08 -1.02 4.68
N GLN A 146 -1.07 -1.04 3.82
CA GLN A 146 -0.05 0.02 3.77
C GLN A 146 -0.66 1.38 3.42
N ALA A 147 -1.62 1.42 2.49
CA ALA A 147 -2.35 2.62 2.15
C ALA A 147 -3.12 3.19 3.35
N ALA A 148 -3.79 2.31 4.11
CA ALA A 148 -4.51 2.70 5.33
C ALA A 148 -3.58 3.28 6.40
N ILE A 149 -2.42 2.63 6.64
CA ILE A 149 -1.39 3.12 7.56
C ILE A 149 -0.88 4.50 7.11
N SER A 150 -0.54 4.66 5.82
CA SER A 150 -0.07 5.94 5.29
C SER A 150 -1.11 7.04 5.47
N LYS A 151 -2.40 6.74 5.26
CA LYS A 151 -3.51 7.68 5.47
C LYS A 151 -3.67 8.08 6.94
N MET A 152 -3.45 7.14 7.87
CA MET A 152 -3.44 7.45 9.30
C MET A 152 -2.25 8.33 9.66
N ASN A 153 -1.06 8.03 9.13
CA ASN A 153 0.14 8.84 9.34
C ASN A 153 -0.05 10.27 8.81
N ALA A 154 -0.72 10.43 7.65
CA ALA A 154 -1.08 11.74 7.11
C ALA A 154 -1.95 12.55 8.09
N LYS A 155 -2.99 11.92 8.66
CA LYS A 155 -3.85 12.55 9.67
C LYS A 155 -3.06 12.91 10.93
N ALA A 156 -2.25 11.97 11.44
CA ALA A 156 -1.42 12.18 12.62
C ALA A 156 -0.43 13.34 12.42
N ALA A 157 0.26 13.41 11.28
CA ALA A 157 1.19 14.48 10.96
C ALA A 157 0.50 15.86 10.97
N ARG A 158 -0.68 15.96 10.36
CA ARG A 158 -1.46 17.21 10.36
C ARG A 158 -1.91 17.62 11.75
N ILE A 159 -2.42 16.66 12.54
CA ILE A 159 -2.84 16.92 13.92
C ILE A 159 -1.65 17.36 14.77
N THR A 160 -0.50 16.69 14.63
CA THR A 160 0.74 17.05 15.33
C THR A 160 1.23 18.43 14.92
N GLY A 161 1.19 18.76 13.61
CA GLY A 161 1.54 20.09 13.13
C GLY A 161 0.66 21.18 13.74
N ILE A 162 -0.65 20.97 13.80
CA ILE A 162 -1.61 21.89 14.42
C ILE A 162 -1.38 21.99 15.94
N ALA A 163 -1.19 20.84 16.61
CA ALA A 163 -0.97 20.81 18.05
C ALA A 163 0.33 21.52 18.44
N ASN A 164 1.41 21.31 17.70
CA ASN A 164 2.69 21.98 17.91
C ASN A 164 2.60 23.49 17.61
N ALA A 165 1.88 23.87 16.56
CA ALA A 165 1.63 25.28 16.26
C ALA A 165 0.84 25.96 17.38
N ALA A 166 -0.23 25.32 17.87
CA ALA A 166 -1.01 25.78 19.00
C ALA A 166 -0.19 25.85 20.29
N GLY A 167 0.63 24.80 20.56
CA GLY A 167 1.54 24.75 21.70
C GLY A 167 2.58 25.89 21.68
N SER A 168 3.12 26.23 20.50
CA SER A 168 4.04 27.36 20.33
C SER A 168 3.37 28.70 20.64
N MET A 169 2.10 28.89 20.27
CA MET A 169 1.33 30.08 20.59
C MET A 169 0.98 30.18 22.08
N VAL A 170 0.62 29.05 22.70
CA VAL A 170 0.26 29.00 24.14
C VAL A 170 1.50 29.16 25.01
N GLY A 171 2.66 28.64 24.60
CA GLY A 171 3.93 28.85 25.32
C GLY A 171 4.34 30.31 25.42
N ALA A 172 3.92 31.16 24.46
CA ALA A 172 4.13 32.61 24.52
C ALA A 172 3.18 33.32 25.48
N TYR A 173 2.04 32.71 25.81
CA TYR A 173 1.00 33.30 26.68
C TYR A 173 0.92 32.65 28.08
N GLY A 174 1.85 31.81 28.44
CA GLY A 174 1.92 31.22 29.79
C GLY A 174 1.12 29.95 29.97
N GLY A 175 1.81 28.91 30.14
CA GLY A 175 1.70 27.56 30.66
C GLY A 175 0.38 26.90 31.09
N TYR A 176 -0.78 27.39 30.76
CA TYR A 176 -2.01 26.94 31.43
C TYR A 176 -2.88 25.92 30.66
N LYS A 177 -2.62 25.67 29.38
CA LYS A 177 -3.48 24.76 28.57
C LYS A 177 -2.82 23.53 27.94
N GLN A 178 -1.55 23.27 28.22
CA GLN A 178 -0.79 22.16 27.60
C GLN A 178 -1.37 20.77 27.89
N VAL A 179 -2.01 20.58 29.05
CA VAL A 179 -2.53 19.27 29.48
C VAL A 179 -3.76 18.81 28.66
N LYS A 180 -4.61 19.74 28.22
CA LYS A 180 -5.86 19.38 27.53
C LYS A 180 -5.67 18.99 26.06
N THR A 181 -4.75 19.63 25.36
CA THR A 181 -4.50 19.35 23.93
C THR A 181 -3.77 18.01 23.74
N GLN A 182 -2.85 17.68 24.66
CA GLN A 182 -2.12 16.43 24.63
C GLN A 182 -3.03 15.24 24.97
N SER A 183 -4.00 15.41 25.85
CA SER A 183 -4.98 14.37 26.18
C SER A 183 -5.95 14.08 25.01
N VAL A 184 -6.39 15.11 24.29
CA VAL A 184 -7.23 14.95 23.10
C VAL A 184 -6.46 14.29 21.96
N PHE A 185 -5.20 14.65 21.76
CA PHE A 185 -4.32 14.01 20.78
C PHE A 185 -4.10 12.54 21.10
N ASN A 186 -3.75 12.20 22.34
CA ASN A 186 -3.55 10.82 22.75
C ASN A 186 -4.84 10.00 22.62
N ALA A 187 -6.01 10.58 22.94
CA ALA A 187 -7.29 9.91 22.78
C ALA A 187 -7.63 9.65 21.29
N SER A 188 -7.33 10.59 20.39
CA SER A 188 -7.54 10.40 18.95
C SER A 188 -6.57 9.38 18.34
N MET A 189 -5.32 9.34 18.80
CA MET A 189 -4.34 8.34 18.40
C MET A 189 -4.74 6.93 18.86
N LEU A 190 -5.17 6.81 20.12
CA LEU A 190 -5.65 5.53 20.66
C LEU A 190 -6.87 5.02 19.90
N LYS A 191 -7.83 5.90 19.59
CA LYS A 191 -9.00 5.54 18.80
C LYS A 191 -8.64 5.11 17.38
N SER A 192 -7.71 5.79 16.73
CA SER A 192 -7.23 5.42 15.39
C SER A 192 -6.46 4.08 15.40
N GLN A 193 -5.70 3.79 16.46
CA GLN A 193 -5.05 2.49 16.65
C GLN A 193 -6.06 1.37 16.89
N GLU A 194 -7.10 1.64 17.67
CA GLU A 194 -8.17 0.68 17.93
C GLU A 194 -8.96 0.36 16.65
N GLU A 195 -9.35 1.36 15.88
CA GLU A 195 -10.00 1.18 14.57
C GLU A 195 -9.13 0.37 13.60
N PHE A 196 -7.83 0.64 13.56
CA PHE A 196 -6.88 -0.10 12.73
C PHE A 196 -6.73 -1.56 13.19
N THR A 197 -6.63 -1.78 14.50
CA THR A 197 -6.54 -3.14 15.06
C THR A 197 -7.81 -3.94 14.74
N ASN A 198 -8.97 -3.34 14.86
CA ASN A 198 -10.25 -3.96 14.52
C ASN A 198 -10.33 -4.30 13.01
N GLN A 199 -9.87 -3.41 12.12
CA GLN A 199 -9.80 -3.70 10.69
C GLN A 199 -8.85 -4.87 10.37
N LEU A 200 -7.71 -4.97 11.05
CA LEU A 200 -6.79 -6.11 10.89
C LEU A 200 -7.41 -7.43 11.38
N ILE A 201 -8.14 -7.38 12.50
CA ILE A 201 -8.86 -8.55 13.03
C ILE A 201 -9.94 -8.99 12.04
N ASP A 202 -10.71 -8.08 11.49
CA ASP A 202 -11.76 -8.37 10.50
C ASP A 202 -11.19 -8.95 9.20
N LEU A 203 -10.07 -8.38 8.70
CA LEU A 203 -9.35 -8.92 7.54
C LEU A 203 -8.85 -10.34 7.80
N ASN A 204 -8.28 -10.59 8.98
CA ASN A 204 -7.78 -11.91 9.36
C ASN A 204 -8.93 -12.92 9.50
N ASN A 205 -10.05 -12.53 10.11
CA ASN A 205 -11.23 -13.36 10.27
C ASN A 205 -11.88 -13.69 8.92
N ASN A 206 -11.99 -12.70 8.01
CA ASN A 206 -12.50 -12.90 6.67
C ASN A 206 -11.59 -13.83 5.85
N HIS A 207 -10.27 -13.70 6.01
CA HIS A 207 -9.30 -14.61 5.38
C HIS A 207 -9.46 -16.04 5.90
N ARG A 208 -9.55 -16.22 7.23
CA ARG A 208 -9.78 -17.55 7.86
C ARG A 208 -11.11 -18.17 7.44
N MET A 209 -12.20 -17.40 7.39
CA MET A 209 -13.49 -17.89 6.91
C MET A 209 -13.45 -18.27 5.43
N SER A 210 -12.76 -17.48 4.59
CA SER A 210 -12.57 -17.82 3.17
C SER A 210 -11.78 -19.11 2.99
N MET A 211 -10.76 -19.36 3.82
CA MET A 211 -9.99 -20.61 3.81
C MET A 211 -10.82 -21.80 4.30
N ALA A 212 -11.60 -21.63 5.35
CA ALA A 212 -12.50 -22.67 5.88
C ALA A 212 -13.59 -23.06 4.86
N MET A 213 -14.20 -22.10 4.16
CA MET A 213 -15.21 -22.37 3.11
C MET A 213 -14.61 -23.07 1.88
N LYS A 214 -13.30 -23.00 1.66
CA LYS A 214 -12.60 -23.67 0.55
C LYS A 214 -12.10 -25.07 0.89
N GLY A 215 -12.42 -25.59 2.10
CA GLY A 215 -12.09 -26.95 2.49
C GLY A 215 -10.60 -27.20 2.77
N TYR A 216 -9.79 -26.18 2.97
CA TYR A 216 -8.43 -26.32 3.44
C TYR A 216 -8.43 -26.46 4.97
N TYR A 217 -8.71 -27.68 5.44
CA TYR A 217 -8.38 -28.07 6.82
C TYR A 217 -6.93 -28.60 6.80
N PHE A 218 -6.07 -28.00 7.58
CA PHE A 218 -4.80 -28.59 7.99
C PHE A 218 -5.02 -29.45 9.23
#